data_39184b3e0012652a0059712e52cc2a0a
#
_entry.id   39184b3e0012652a0059712e52cc2a0a
#
_cell.length_a   1.000
_cell.length_b   1.000
_cell.length_c   1.000
_cell.angle_alpha   90.00
_cell.angle_beta   90.00
_cell.angle_gamma   90.00
#
_symmetry.space_group_name_H-M   'P 1'
#
loop_
_entity.id
_entity.type
_entity.pdbx_description
1 polymer ?
#
loop_
_entity_poly.entity_id
_entity_poly.type
_entity_poly.pdbx_seq_one_letter_code
_entity_poly.pdbx_strand_id
1 'polypeptide(L)'
;MFVRRVSNLMASDVIRTERAERRQVAALPWRRGADGIEILLVTSRETRRWVTPKGGRMPGLTDAEAAAVEALEEAGVEGTLGHEPLGTFRYLKMLKRRAPRWCVVSVYALEVTTVHDTWQEQGQRERVWMSTEQAAACVSEVDLADIIRKFRK
;
A
#
# COMPACT_ATOMS: atom_id res chain seq x y z
N MET A 1 2.90 -22.72 39.81
CA MET A 1 2.44 -23.51 38.67
C MET A 1 1.53 -22.74 37.73
N PHE A 2 0.72 -21.80 38.18
CA PHE A 2 -0.15 -20.98 37.33
C PHE A 2 0.59 -19.95 36.46
N VAL A 3 1.69 -19.36 36.91
CA VAL A 3 2.43 -18.30 36.20
C VAL A 3 3.14 -18.81 34.93
N ARG A 4 3.58 -20.08 34.90
CA ARG A 4 4.22 -20.67 33.72
C ARG A 4 3.26 -20.98 32.55
N ARG A 5 1.97 -21.24 32.85
CA ARG A 5 0.95 -21.51 31.82
C ARG A 5 0.49 -20.25 31.11
N VAL A 6 0.41 -19.14 31.83
CA VAL A 6 0.00 -17.84 31.24
C VAL A 6 1.07 -17.29 30.32
N SER A 7 2.35 -17.43 30.69
CA SER A 7 3.46 -16.98 29.83
C SER A 7 3.57 -17.75 28.52
N ASN A 8 3.28 -19.05 28.53
CA ASN A 8 3.32 -19.86 27.31
C ASN A 8 2.12 -19.60 26.37
N LEU A 9 0.96 -19.26 26.93
CA LEU A 9 -0.21 -18.89 26.13
C LEU A 9 0.01 -17.55 25.40
N MET A 10 0.56 -16.55 26.11
CA MET A 10 0.84 -15.25 25.50
C MET A 10 1.93 -15.32 24.43
N ALA A 11 2.99 -16.10 24.65
CA ALA A 11 4.05 -16.29 23.64
C ALA A 11 3.54 -17.01 22.40
N SER A 12 2.68 -18.02 22.55
CA SER A 12 2.09 -18.73 21.42
C SER A 12 1.08 -17.88 20.64
N ASP A 13 0.34 -17.01 21.31
CA ASP A 13 -0.60 -16.10 20.68
C ASP A 13 0.11 -14.96 19.93
N VAL A 14 1.19 -14.42 20.47
CA VAL A 14 2.05 -13.44 19.78
C VAL A 14 2.69 -14.04 18.53
N ILE A 15 3.25 -15.25 18.63
CA ILE A 15 3.84 -15.96 17.50
C ILE A 15 2.77 -16.31 16.45
N ARG A 16 1.56 -16.63 16.89
CA ARG A 16 0.43 -16.92 16.00
C ARG A 16 -0.07 -15.66 15.28
N THR A 17 -0.06 -14.51 15.94
CA THR A 17 -0.43 -13.21 15.37
C THR A 17 0.62 -12.76 14.36
N GLU A 18 1.90 -12.88 14.66
CA GLU A 18 3.00 -12.57 13.73
C GLU A 18 2.98 -13.46 12.48
N ARG A 19 2.68 -14.76 12.62
CA ARG A 19 2.52 -15.69 11.49
C ARG A 19 1.26 -15.46 10.66
N ALA A 20 0.26 -14.75 11.22
CA ALA A 20 -1.00 -14.44 10.54
C ALA A 20 -0.93 -13.15 9.72
N GLU A 21 0.12 -12.32 9.87
CA GLU A 21 0.30 -11.10 9.08
C GLU A 21 0.67 -11.43 7.64
N ARG A 22 -0.05 -10.80 6.71
CA ARG A 22 0.22 -10.95 5.29
C ARG A 22 1.10 -9.82 4.80
N ARG A 23 2.16 -10.14 4.08
CA ARG A 23 3.02 -9.14 3.44
C ARG A 23 2.47 -8.73 2.10
N GLN A 24 2.39 -7.42 1.89
CA GLN A 24 2.01 -6.80 0.63
C GLN A 24 3.01 -5.74 0.22
N VAL A 25 2.89 -5.29 -1.01
CA VAL A 25 3.70 -4.22 -1.60
C VAL A 25 2.78 -3.16 -2.16
N ALA A 26 3.21 -1.91 -2.11
CA ALA A 26 2.48 -0.78 -2.67
C ALA A 26 3.42 0.14 -3.44
N ALA A 27 2.91 0.76 -4.48
CA ALA A 27 3.57 1.87 -5.15
C ALA A 27 3.07 3.19 -4.58
N LEU A 28 3.96 4.16 -4.44
CA LEU A 28 3.61 5.56 -4.28
C LEU A 28 3.88 6.27 -5.61
N PRO A 29 2.88 6.30 -6.52
CA PRO A 29 3.07 6.96 -7.81
C PRO A 29 3.10 8.47 -7.61
N TRP A 30 4.12 9.12 -8.15
CA TRP A 30 4.31 10.55 -8.03
C TRP A 30 4.76 11.19 -9.33
N ARG A 31 4.51 12.48 -9.45
CA ARG A 31 5.00 13.32 -10.53
C ARG A 31 5.24 14.74 -10.03
N ARG A 32 5.98 15.52 -10.81
CA ARG A 32 6.09 16.97 -10.58
C ARG A 32 4.93 17.67 -11.28
N GLY A 33 4.08 18.32 -10.49
CA GLY A 33 3.01 19.16 -10.96
C GLY A 33 3.39 20.64 -10.96
N ALA A 34 2.44 21.50 -11.31
CA ALA A 34 2.65 22.96 -11.34
C ALA A 34 3.01 23.53 -9.97
N ASP A 35 2.41 23.01 -8.93
CA ASP A 35 2.54 23.50 -7.55
C ASP A 35 3.39 22.59 -6.65
N GLY A 36 4.14 21.66 -7.20
CA GLY A 36 5.01 20.73 -6.49
C GLY A 36 4.71 19.27 -6.79
N ILE A 37 5.11 18.40 -5.88
CA ILE A 37 4.91 16.96 -6.04
C ILE A 37 3.42 16.61 -5.91
N GLU A 38 2.95 15.82 -6.87
CA GLU A 38 1.62 15.22 -6.84
C GLU A 38 1.73 13.71 -6.66
N ILE A 39 0.82 13.17 -5.87
CA ILE A 39 0.69 11.74 -5.56
C ILE A 39 -0.59 11.21 -6.20
N LEU A 40 -0.52 10.05 -6.84
CA LEU A 40 -1.69 9.37 -7.37
C LEU A 40 -2.25 8.40 -6.33
N LEU A 41 -3.50 8.59 -5.97
CA LEU A 41 -4.26 7.64 -5.16
C LEU A 41 -5.36 6.99 -5.99
N VAL A 42 -5.77 5.80 -5.58
CA VAL A 42 -6.90 5.07 -6.15
C VAL A 42 -7.91 4.75 -5.06
N THR A 43 -9.16 4.48 -5.46
CA THR A 43 -10.16 4.00 -4.52
C THR A 43 -10.04 2.49 -4.34
N SER A 44 -10.23 2.00 -3.12
CA SER A 44 -10.39 0.58 -2.84
C SER A 44 -11.71 0.09 -3.43
N ARG A 45 -11.75 -1.16 -3.90
CA ARG A 45 -12.90 -1.68 -4.65
C ARG A 45 -14.19 -1.76 -3.86
N GLU A 46 -14.12 -2.22 -2.60
CA GLU A 46 -15.33 -2.44 -1.79
C GLU A 46 -15.71 -1.22 -0.95
N THR A 47 -14.75 -0.65 -0.24
CA THR A 47 -15.00 0.47 0.69
C THR A 47 -14.88 1.84 0.05
N ARG A 48 -14.37 1.93 -1.18
CA ARG A 48 -14.22 3.17 -1.96
C ARG A 48 -13.42 4.25 -1.22
N ARG A 49 -12.52 3.87 -0.35
CA ARG A 49 -11.62 4.80 0.34
C ARG A 49 -10.31 4.97 -0.44
N TRP A 50 -9.69 6.12 -0.29
CA TRP A 50 -8.44 6.44 -0.98
C TRP A 50 -7.27 5.64 -0.40
N VAL A 51 -6.47 5.09 -1.28
CA VAL A 51 -5.31 4.26 -0.91
C VAL A 51 -4.29 4.27 -2.06
N THR A 52 -3.06 3.84 -1.77
CA THR A 52 -2.05 3.59 -2.80
C THR A 52 -2.33 2.26 -3.52
N PRO A 53 -1.97 2.13 -4.81
CA PRO A 53 -2.01 0.84 -5.49
C PRO A 53 -1.17 -0.19 -4.73
N LYS A 54 -1.74 -1.36 -4.46
CA LYS A 54 -1.07 -2.39 -3.65
C LYS A 54 -1.62 -3.78 -3.93
N GLY A 55 -0.81 -4.76 -3.64
CA GLY A 55 -1.19 -6.17 -3.74
C GLY A 55 -0.17 -7.08 -3.10
N GLY A 56 -0.29 -8.37 -3.35
CA GLY A 56 0.61 -9.39 -2.82
C GLY A 56 1.99 -9.36 -3.48
N ARG A 57 2.95 -9.94 -2.79
CA ARG A 57 4.27 -10.20 -3.37
C ARG A 57 4.13 -11.18 -4.53
N MET A 58 4.99 -11.04 -5.54
CA MET A 58 4.92 -11.85 -6.77
C MET A 58 6.19 -12.70 -6.93
N PRO A 59 6.06 -14.03 -7.14
CA PRO A 59 7.21 -14.88 -7.41
C PRO A 59 8.03 -14.41 -8.62
N GLY A 60 9.33 -14.39 -8.49
CA GLY A 60 10.25 -13.99 -9.57
C GLY A 60 10.42 -12.47 -9.72
N LEU A 61 9.68 -11.65 -8.98
CA LEU A 61 9.82 -10.20 -8.97
C LEU A 61 10.35 -9.72 -7.61
N THR A 62 11.11 -8.62 -7.63
CA THR A 62 11.40 -7.89 -6.40
C THR A 62 10.12 -7.24 -5.88
N ASP A 63 10.11 -6.83 -4.62
CA ASP A 63 8.96 -6.15 -4.04
C ASP A 63 8.67 -4.82 -4.75
N ALA A 64 9.69 -4.08 -5.15
CA ALA A 64 9.52 -2.85 -5.94
C ALA A 64 8.91 -3.14 -7.33
N GLU A 65 9.36 -4.18 -8.00
CA GLU A 65 8.80 -4.59 -9.29
C GLU A 65 7.34 -5.03 -9.17
N ALA A 66 7.00 -5.79 -8.12
CA ALA A 66 5.63 -6.19 -7.83
C ALA A 66 4.73 -4.96 -7.55
N ALA A 67 5.25 -3.97 -6.82
CA ALA A 67 4.54 -2.71 -6.59
C ALA A 67 4.26 -1.96 -7.91
N ALA A 68 5.21 -1.97 -8.86
CA ALA A 68 5.01 -1.37 -10.17
C ALA A 68 3.93 -2.10 -10.98
N VAL A 69 3.84 -3.41 -10.89
CA VAL A 69 2.77 -4.19 -11.52
C VAL A 69 1.40 -3.79 -10.95
N GLU A 70 1.30 -3.64 -9.64
CA GLU A 70 0.06 -3.18 -9.00
C GLU A 70 -0.34 -1.78 -9.46
N ALA A 71 0.62 -0.86 -9.60
CA ALA A 71 0.36 0.48 -10.11
C ALA A 71 -0.18 0.46 -11.55
N LEU A 72 0.34 -0.42 -12.39
CA LEU A 72 -0.15 -0.59 -13.77
C LEU A 72 -1.57 -1.15 -13.78
N GLU A 73 -1.82 -2.20 -13.02
CA GLU A 73 -3.12 -2.89 -13.00
C GLU A 73 -4.22 -2.05 -12.35
N GLU A 74 -3.95 -1.44 -11.22
CA GLU A 74 -4.95 -0.69 -10.44
C GLU A 74 -5.11 0.76 -10.87
N ALA A 75 -4.01 1.41 -11.28
CA ALA A 75 -3.97 2.85 -11.54
C ALA A 75 -3.62 3.22 -12.99
N GLY A 76 -3.19 2.26 -13.81
CA GLY A 76 -2.86 2.52 -15.21
C GLY A 76 -1.64 3.43 -15.40
N VAL A 77 -0.65 3.32 -14.54
CA VAL A 77 0.58 4.13 -14.61
C VAL A 77 1.82 3.26 -14.61
N GLU A 78 2.86 3.75 -15.28
CA GLU A 78 4.19 3.17 -15.32
C GLU A 78 5.24 4.26 -15.14
N GLY A 79 6.44 3.87 -14.73
CA GLY A 79 7.52 4.83 -14.56
C GLY A 79 8.79 4.23 -14.00
N THR A 80 9.59 5.06 -13.36
CA THR A 80 10.89 4.72 -12.79
C THR A 80 10.74 4.36 -11.32
N LEU A 81 11.17 3.15 -10.97
CA LEU A 81 11.09 2.62 -9.61
C LEU A 81 12.20 3.15 -8.71
N GLY A 82 11.83 3.49 -7.46
CA GLY A 82 12.76 3.49 -6.35
C GLY A 82 12.84 2.07 -5.79
N HIS A 83 14.04 1.51 -5.68
CA HIS A 83 14.23 0.12 -5.24
C HIS A 83 14.30 -0.04 -3.73
N GLU A 84 14.52 1.05 -2.98
CA GLU A 84 14.50 1.05 -1.52
C GLU A 84 13.10 1.41 -1.00
N PRO A 85 12.59 0.69 0.01
CA PRO A 85 11.28 1.02 0.55
C PRO A 85 11.29 2.38 1.24
N LEU A 86 10.23 3.16 1.04
CA LEU A 86 10.02 4.43 1.73
C LEU A 86 9.62 4.20 3.20
N GLY A 87 9.01 3.09 3.49
CA GLY A 87 8.52 2.69 4.78
C GLY A 87 7.46 1.61 4.66
N THR A 88 6.84 1.31 5.79
CA THR A 88 5.75 0.31 5.86
C THR A 88 4.53 0.89 6.54
N PHE A 89 3.37 0.42 6.17
CA PHE A 89 2.13 0.67 6.91
C PHE A 89 1.36 -0.62 7.11
N ARG A 90 0.48 -0.62 8.09
CA ARG A 90 -0.38 -1.76 8.43
C ARG A 90 -1.84 -1.38 8.25
N TYR A 91 -2.61 -2.32 7.79
CA TYR A 91 -4.06 -2.18 7.76
C TYR A 91 -4.74 -3.53 8.01
N LEU A 92 -5.98 -3.48 8.49
CA LEU A 92 -6.78 -4.66 8.71
C LEU A 92 -7.64 -4.94 7.46
N LYS A 93 -7.29 -6.03 6.77
CA LYS A 93 -8.05 -6.46 5.60
C LYS A 93 -9.29 -7.25 6.06
N MET A 94 -10.46 -6.72 5.74
CA MET A 94 -11.72 -7.40 5.96
C MET A 94 -11.94 -8.46 4.89
N LEU A 95 -12.17 -9.69 5.30
CA LEU A 95 -12.38 -10.83 4.40
C LEU A 95 -13.83 -11.31 4.50
N LYS A 96 -14.42 -11.67 3.35
CA LYS A 96 -15.74 -12.31 3.35
C LYS A 96 -15.64 -13.70 3.95
N ARG A 97 -16.46 -14.02 4.94
CA ARG A 97 -16.57 -15.34 5.59
C ARG A 97 -15.30 -15.84 6.29
N ARG A 98 -14.33 -14.95 6.58
CA ARG A 98 -13.10 -15.26 7.30
C ARG A 98 -12.81 -14.17 8.32
N ALA A 99 -12.00 -14.50 9.34
CA ALA A 99 -11.51 -13.51 10.28
C ALA A 99 -10.69 -12.43 9.54
N PRO A 100 -10.78 -11.14 9.95
CA PRO A 100 -9.94 -10.10 9.40
C PRO A 100 -8.46 -10.45 9.54
N ARG A 101 -7.66 -10.00 8.58
CA ARG A 101 -6.23 -10.29 8.56
C ARG A 101 -5.43 -8.99 8.51
N TRP A 102 -4.43 -8.87 9.38
CA TRP A 102 -3.47 -7.79 9.31
C TRP A 102 -2.57 -7.94 8.09
N CYS A 103 -2.38 -6.84 7.38
CA CYS A 103 -1.44 -6.74 6.27
C CYS A 103 -0.36 -5.73 6.62
N VAL A 104 0.89 -6.07 6.34
CA VAL A 104 2.05 -5.17 6.41
C VAL A 104 2.48 -4.86 4.99
N VAL A 105 2.46 -3.59 4.63
CA VAL A 105 2.67 -3.13 3.25
C VAL A 105 3.97 -2.34 3.17
N SER A 106 4.90 -2.79 2.34
CA SER A 106 6.12 -2.03 2.01
C SER A 106 5.83 -1.12 0.82
N VAL A 107 6.17 0.17 0.95
CA VAL A 107 5.85 1.22 -0.03
C VAL A 107 7.09 1.60 -0.83
N TYR A 108 6.96 1.62 -2.15
CA TYR A 108 8.04 1.98 -3.08
C TYR A 108 7.65 3.17 -3.96
N ALA A 109 8.52 4.15 -4.08
CA ALA A 109 8.28 5.30 -4.96
C ALA A 109 8.27 4.87 -6.43
N LEU A 110 7.33 5.41 -7.20
CA LEU A 110 7.25 5.24 -8.64
C LEU A 110 7.11 6.61 -9.30
N GLU A 111 8.18 7.10 -9.93
CA GLU A 111 8.11 8.34 -10.73
C GLU A 111 7.38 8.05 -12.02
N VAL A 112 6.17 8.57 -12.15
CA VAL A 112 5.30 8.26 -13.27
C VAL A 112 5.77 8.96 -14.54
N THR A 113 6.01 8.18 -15.58
CA THR A 113 6.39 8.65 -16.92
C THR A 113 5.29 8.40 -17.95
N THR A 114 4.42 7.44 -17.70
CA THR A 114 3.33 7.07 -18.61
C THR A 114 2.03 6.94 -17.83
N VAL A 115 0.99 7.62 -18.30
CA VAL A 115 -0.38 7.52 -17.78
C VAL A 115 -1.25 6.96 -18.91
N HIS A 116 -1.77 5.76 -18.70
CA HIS A 116 -2.63 5.09 -19.68
C HIS A 116 -4.07 5.58 -19.58
N ASP A 117 -4.73 5.74 -20.73
CA ASP A 117 -6.15 6.08 -20.77
C ASP A 117 -7.05 4.89 -20.45
N THR A 118 -6.55 3.68 -20.68
CA THR A 118 -7.24 2.42 -20.37
C THR A 118 -6.29 1.50 -19.59
N TRP A 119 -6.82 0.82 -18.57
CA TRP A 119 -6.05 -0.11 -17.76
C TRP A 119 -6.95 -1.20 -17.17
N GLN A 120 -6.35 -2.25 -16.60
CA GLN A 120 -7.04 -3.47 -16.18
C GLN A 120 -8.22 -3.22 -15.25
N GLU A 121 -8.05 -2.43 -14.19
CA GLU A 121 -9.10 -2.20 -13.20
C GLU A 121 -9.82 -0.85 -13.34
N GLN A 122 -9.79 -0.26 -14.53
CA GLN A 122 -10.37 1.05 -14.82
C GLN A 122 -11.83 1.22 -14.38
N GLY A 123 -12.66 0.21 -14.61
CA GLY A 123 -14.07 0.25 -14.25
C GLY A 123 -14.35 0.00 -12.76
N GLN A 124 -13.33 -0.37 -12.00
CA GLN A 124 -13.45 -0.77 -10.60
C GLN A 124 -12.89 0.26 -9.62
N ARG A 125 -12.09 1.22 -10.11
CA ARG A 125 -11.38 2.21 -9.28
C ARG A 125 -11.40 3.58 -9.93
N GLU A 126 -11.50 4.59 -9.10
CA GLU A 126 -11.17 5.97 -9.49
C GLU A 126 -9.69 6.21 -9.19
N ARG A 127 -9.07 7.12 -9.94
CA ARG A 127 -7.70 7.60 -9.68
C ARG A 127 -7.67 9.12 -9.72
N VAL A 128 -6.94 9.72 -8.77
CA VAL A 128 -6.82 11.19 -8.69
C VAL A 128 -5.41 11.57 -8.28
N TRP A 129 -4.87 12.58 -8.95
CA TRP A 129 -3.64 13.26 -8.53
C TRP A 129 -3.95 14.27 -7.44
N MET A 130 -3.19 14.22 -6.37
CA MET A 130 -3.34 15.11 -5.21
C MET A 130 -1.99 15.66 -4.78
N SER A 131 -1.98 16.83 -4.12
CA SER A 131 -0.78 17.28 -3.40
C SER A 131 -0.42 16.28 -2.30
N THR A 132 0.80 16.34 -1.79
CA THR A 132 1.22 15.47 -0.68
C THR A 132 0.35 15.68 0.56
N GLU A 133 -0.02 16.92 0.87
CA GLU A 133 -0.89 17.24 2.00
C GLU A 133 -2.30 16.69 1.83
N GLN A 134 -2.89 16.84 0.65
CA GLN A 134 -4.21 16.29 0.33
C GLN A 134 -4.21 14.75 0.39
N ALA A 135 -3.22 14.12 -0.22
CA ALA A 135 -3.09 12.66 -0.22
C ALA A 135 -2.94 12.11 1.20
N ALA A 136 -2.08 12.72 2.02
CA ALA A 136 -1.90 12.32 3.41
C ALA A 136 -3.18 12.48 4.24
N ALA A 137 -3.98 13.50 3.96
CA ALA A 137 -5.26 13.72 4.64
C ALA A 137 -6.36 12.74 4.19
N CYS A 138 -6.27 12.21 2.97
CA CYS A 138 -7.29 11.32 2.40
C CYS A 138 -7.13 9.85 2.80
N VAL A 139 -5.92 9.38 3.10
CA VAL A 139 -5.70 7.99 3.48
C VAL A 139 -6.07 7.74 4.94
N SER A 140 -6.53 6.53 5.23
CA SER A 140 -6.98 6.17 6.59
C SER A 140 -5.84 5.75 7.50
N GLU A 141 -4.76 5.20 6.94
CA GLU A 141 -3.65 4.66 7.70
C GLU A 141 -2.68 5.78 8.10
N VAL A 142 -2.44 5.92 9.40
CA VAL A 142 -1.57 6.97 9.97
C VAL A 142 -0.13 6.84 9.45
N ASP A 143 0.38 5.62 9.40
CA ASP A 143 1.74 5.35 8.92
C ASP A 143 1.91 5.67 7.43
N LEU A 144 0.90 5.38 6.61
CA LEU A 144 0.90 5.75 5.19
C LEU A 144 0.86 7.27 5.02
N ALA A 145 0.05 7.96 5.80
CA ALA A 145 0.00 9.42 5.80
C ALA A 145 1.37 10.03 6.14
N ASP A 146 2.09 9.46 7.10
CA ASP A 146 3.44 9.90 7.47
C ASP A 146 4.45 9.68 6.35
N ILE A 147 4.39 8.53 5.67
CA ILE A 147 5.23 8.26 4.50
C ILE A 147 5.00 9.31 3.41
N ILE A 148 3.74 9.62 3.13
CA ILE A 148 3.36 10.61 2.10
C ILE A 148 3.87 12.01 2.49
N ARG A 149 3.66 12.45 3.74
CA ARG A 149 4.11 13.77 4.22
C ARG A 149 5.62 13.93 4.16
N LYS A 150 6.37 12.87 4.41
CA LYS A 150 7.84 12.90 4.40
C LYS A 150 8.45 12.75 3.01
N PHE A 151 7.62 12.39 2.04
CA PHE A 151 8.11 12.19 0.68
C PHE A 151 8.58 13.50 0.04
N ARG A 152 9.83 13.51 -0.42
CA ARG A 152 10.50 14.64 -1.09
C ARG A 152 11.37 14.12 -2.24
N LYS A 153 11.46 14.89 -3.35
CA LYS A 153 12.37 14.65 -4.49
C LYS A 153 12.88 15.98 -5.06
#